data_90f2a40b10771be5d3ddf40e49b4771a
#
_entry.id   90f2a40b10771be5d3ddf40e49b4771a
#
_cell.length_a   1.000
_cell.length_b   1.000
_cell.length_c   1.000
_cell.angle_alpha   90.00
_cell.angle_beta   90.00
_cell.angle_gamma   90.00
#
_symmetry.space_group_name_H-M   'P 1'
#
loop_
_entity.id
_entity.type
_entity.pdbx_description
1 polymer ?
#
loop_
_entity_poly.entity_id
_entity_poly.type
_entity_poly.pdbx_seq_one_letter_code
_entity_poly.pdbx_strand_id
1 'polypeptide(L)'
;EEQSEQLLQILNSNKIRARIIEKYNLLEHYNISSNSKFKNTILFKKYENNIRFRRTEFMAVEIEVLDKDPQMAADIANDIAALLDSTKNTMQRERAIQGLKIVEAEYLKLKNEILKMEDSLKELRKLGINDYETQAEAYNTQHAIALSHNNASGAKAIEEKLKILSEYGSSYVSI
;
A
#
# COMPACT_ATOMS: atom_id res chain seq x y z
N GLU A 1 -1.39 2.39 23.88
CA GLU A 1 -2.85 2.60 23.89
C GLU A 1 -3.47 2.02 22.62
N GLU A 2 -3.04 2.45 21.46
CA GLU A 2 -3.53 1.98 20.16
C GLU A 2 -3.41 0.46 19.95
N GLN A 3 -2.30 -0.14 20.38
CA GLN A 3 -2.08 -1.59 20.22
C GLN A 3 -3.08 -2.42 21.03
N SER A 4 -3.37 -2.03 22.28
CA SER A 4 -4.33 -2.75 23.10
C SER A 4 -5.75 -2.64 22.55
N GLU A 5 -6.12 -1.51 21.96
CA GLU A 5 -7.40 -1.34 21.30
C GLU A 5 -7.54 -2.20 20.04
N GLN A 6 -6.47 -2.27 19.22
CA GLN A 6 -6.44 -3.17 18.07
C GLN A 6 -6.62 -4.64 18.48
N LEU A 7 -5.95 -5.07 19.57
CA LEU A 7 -6.11 -6.42 20.09
C LEU A 7 -7.55 -6.68 20.56
N LEU A 8 -8.16 -5.74 21.27
CA LEU A 8 -9.57 -5.85 21.68
C LEU A 8 -10.53 -5.90 20.49
N GLN A 9 -10.29 -5.14 19.44
CA GLN A 9 -11.09 -5.21 18.21
C GLN A 9 -10.99 -6.58 17.54
N ILE A 10 -9.79 -7.17 17.48
CA ILE A 10 -9.59 -8.52 16.94
C ILE A 10 -10.31 -9.56 17.79
N LEU A 11 -10.18 -9.49 19.12
CA LEU A 11 -10.82 -10.41 20.07
C LEU A 11 -12.35 -10.35 19.98
N ASN A 12 -12.92 -9.16 19.86
CA ASN A 12 -14.37 -8.96 19.70
C ASN A 12 -14.88 -9.24 18.28
N SER A 13 -14.01 -9.65 17.35
CA SER A 13 -14.40 -9.92 15.97
C SER A 13 -15.28 -11.18 15.87
N ASN A 14 -16.18 -11.17 14.88
CA ASN A 14 -16.97 -12.35 14.56
C ASN A 14 -16.10 -13.57 14.18
N LYS A 15 -14.88 -13.35 13.67
CA LYS A 15 -13.98 -14.42 13.25
C LYS A 15 -13.53 -15.27 14.44
N ILE A 16 -13.11 -14.64 15.55
CA ILE A 16 -12.70 -15.37 16.77
C ILE A 16 -13.93 -16.02 17.40
N ARG A 17 -15.02 -15.27 17.56
CA ARG A 17 -16.28 -15.78 18.13
C ARG A 17 -16.78 -17.03 17.40
N ALA A 18 -16.91 -16.97 16.08
CA ALA A 18 -17.40 -18.11 15.29
C ALA A 18 -16.50 -19.33 15.45
N ARG A 19 -15.19 -19.15 15.45
CA ARG A 19 -14.21 -20.24 15.55
C ARG A 19 -14.26 -20.94 16.92
N ILE A 20 -14.42 -20.17 18.00
CA ILE A 20 -14.57 -20.74 19.35
C ILE A 20 -15.92 -21.45 19.50
N ILE A 21 -17.01 -20.85 19.01
CA ILE A 21 -18.35 -21.47 19.03
C ILE A 21 -18.33 -22.82 18.29
N GLU A 22 -17.69 -22.88 17.12
CA GLU A 22 -17.60 -24.07 16.30
C GLU A 22 -16.69 -25.14 16.95
N LYS A 23 -15.47 -24.74 17.38
CA LYS A 23 -14.49 -25.67 17.95
C LYS A 23 -14.98 -26.40 19.20
N TYR A 24 -15.67 -25.66 20.07
CA TYR A 24 -16.17 -26.19 21.35
C TYR A 24 -17.64 -26.59 21.30
N ASN A 25 -18.27 -26.54 20.13
CA ASN A 25 -19.72 -26.82 19.97
C ASN A 25 -20.56 -26.15 21.06
N LEU A 26 -20.33 -24.86 21.28
CA LEU A 26 -20.91 -24.11 22.40
C LEU A 26 -22.45 -24.11 22.37
N LEU A 27 -23.07 -24.35 21.24
CA LEU A 27 -24.55 -24.50 21.16
C LEU A 27 -25.02 -25.69 21.97
N GLU A 28 -24.39 -26.83 21.82
CA GLU A 28 -24.70 -28.06 22.56
C GLU A 28 -24.22 -27.96 24.02
N HIS A 29 -23.00 -27.47 24.24
CA HIS A 29 -22.41 -27.27 25.56
C HIS A 29 -23.27 -26.41 26.48
N TYR A 30 -23.88 -25.35 25.93
CA TYR A 30 -24.78 -24.49 26.69
C TYR A 30 -26.24 -25.00 26.71
N ASN A 31 -26.53 -26.21 26.22
CA ASN A 31 -27.83 -26.82 26.13
C ASN A 31 -28.87 -25.91 25.42
N ILE A 32 -28.48 -25.30 24.31
CA ILE A 32 -29.37 -24.47 23.50
C ILE A 32 -30.05 -25.34 22.44
N SER A 33 -31.39 -25.37 22.42
CA SER A 33 -32.13 -26.15 21.44
C SER A 33 -31.85 -25.69 20.02
N SER A 34 -31.40 -26.60 19.16
CA SER A 34 -31.09 -26.36 17.74
C SER A 34 -32.36 -25.91 16.94
N ASN A 35 -33.53 -26.25 17.42
CA ASN A 35 -34.81 -25.89 16.79
C ASN A 35 -35.32 -24.49 17.21
N SER A 36 -34.65 -23.82 18.15
CA SER A 36 -35.06 -22.49 18.59
C SER A 36 -34.87 -21.46 17.48
N LYS A 37 -35.92 -20.67 17.21
CA LYS A 37 -35.86 -19.54 16.26
C LYS A 37 -34.80 -18.50 16.65
N PHE A 38 -34.49 -18.38 17.95
CA PHE A 38 -33.56 -17.40 18.50
C PHE A 38 -32.25 -18.01 18.98
N LYS A 39 -31.90 -19.22 18.53
CA LYS A 39 -30.69 -19.96 18.98
C LYS A 39 -29.41 -19.14 18.91
N ASN A 40 -29.17 -18.40 17.81
CA ASN A 40 -27.97 -17.59 17.64
C ASN A 40 -27.93 -16.40 18.62
N THR A 41 -29.07 -15.75 18.85
CA THR A 41 -29.15 -14.64 19.81
C THR A 41 -28.88 -15.12 21.25
N ILE A 42 -29.44 -16.28 21.61
CA ILE A 42 -29.20 -16.90 22.93
C ILE A 42 -27.74 -17.31 23.08
N LEU A 43 -27.18 -17.93 22.04
CA LEU A 43 -25.79 -18.34 22.01
C LEU A 43 -24.83 -17.15 22.17
N PHE A 44 -25.05 -16.09 21.38
CA PHE A 44 -24.20 -14.89 21.47
C PHE A 44 -24.30 -14.22 22.83
N LYS A 45 -25.50 -14.12 23.41
CA LYS A 45 -25.67 -13.56 24.76
C LYS A 45 -24.97 -14.41 25.81
N LYS A 46 -25.01 -15.73 25.71
CA LYS A 46 -24.27 -16.63 26.61
C LYS A 46 -22.77 -16.49 26.42
N TYR A 47 -22.30 -16.42 25.17
CA TYR A 47 -20.90 -16.19 24.84
C TYR A 47 -20.38 -14.89 25.48
N GLU A 48 -21.09 -13.77 25.30
CA GLU A 48 -20.72 -12.45 25.84
C GLU A 48 -20.77 -12.39 27.38
N ASN A 49 -21.61 -13.18 28.00
CA ASN A 49 -21.68 -13.27 29.46
C ASN A 49 -20.52 -14.08 30.03
N ASN A 50 -20.08 -15.13 29.32
CA ASN A 50 -19.10 -16.09 29.80
C ASN A 50 -17.68 -15.79 29.33
N ILE A 51 -17.51 -15.04 28.24
CA ILE A 51 -16.21 -14.70 27.68
C ILE A 51 -16.11 -13.18 27.56
N ARG A 52 -15.15 -12.60 28.23
CA ARG A 52 -14.97 -11.15 28.30
C ARG A 52 -13.53 -10.78 27.99
N PHE A 53 -13.37 -9.65 27.34
CA PHE A 53 -12.08 -9.06 27.01
C PHE A 53 -12.03 -7.65 27.57
N ARG A 54 -10.98 -7.33 28.32
CA ARG A 54 -10.80 -5.99 28.88
C ARG A 54 -9.34 -5.57 28.87
N ARG A 55 -9.12 -4.27 28.83
CA ARG A 55 -7.81 -3.68 29.02
C ARG A 55 -7.56 -3.44 30.48
N THR A 56 -6.37 -3.81 30.96
CA THR A 56 -5.91 -3.50 32.30
C THR A 56 -5.34 -2.08 32.36
N GLU A 57 -5.10 -1.58 33.56
CA GLU A 57 -4.43 -0.29 33.79
C GLU A 57 -3.01 -0.25 33.22
N PHE A 58 -2.36 -1.40 33.09
CA PHE A 58 -1.01 -1.55 32.51
C PHE A 58 -1.02 -1.77 30.98
N MET A 59 -2.11 -1.45 30.30
CA MET A 59 -2.27 -1.63 28.86
C MET A 59 -2.20 -3.09 28.36
N ALA A 60 -2.22 -4.08 29.27
CA ALA A 60 -2.37 -5.47 28.91
C ALA A 60 -3.82 -5.79 28.56
N VAL A 61 -4.04 -6.84 27.74
CA VAL A 61 -5.37 -7.34 27.42
C VAL A 61 -5.61 -8.60 28.23
N GLU A 62 -6.68 -8.59 29.00
CA GLU A 62 -7.13 -9.70 29.83
C GLU A 62 -8.24 -10.44 29.10
N ILE A 63 -8.14 -11.78 29.11
CA ILE A 63 -9.13 -12.70 28.58
C ILE A 63 -9.72 -13.45 29.76
N GLU A 64 -11.00 -13.22 30.05
CA GLU A 64 -11.73 -13.89 31.12
C GLU A 64 -12.71 -14.87 30.52
N VAL A 65 -12.65 -16.13 30.95
CA VAL A 65 -13.55 -17.19 30.52
C VAL A 65 -14.19 -17.86 31.73
N LEU A 66 -15.50 -17.89 31.77
CA LEU A 66 -16.29 -18.53 32.83
C LEU A 66 -17.00 -19.75 32.23
N ASP A 67 -16.75 -20.90 32.80
CA ASP A 67 -17.44 -22.14 32.43
C ASP A 67 -17.69 -23.00 33.67
N LYS A 68 -18.61 -23.98 33.54
CA LYS A 68 -18.85 -24.98 34.62
C LYS A 68 -17.71 -25.97 34.74
N ASP A 69 -17.03 -26.23 33.64
CA ASP A 69 -15.84 -27.08 33.57
C ASP A 69 -14.59 -26.20 33.57
N PRO A 70 -13.75 -26.26 34.63
CA PRO A 70 -12.53 -25.47 34.74
C PRO A 70 -11.52 -25.74 33.61
N GLN A 71 -11.43 -27.01 33.17
CA GLN A 71 -10.52 -27.39 32.10
C GLN A 71 -10.96 -26.78 30.77
N MET A 72 -12.26 -26.83 30.47
CA MET A 72 -12.82 -26.21 29.30
C MET A 72 -12.65 -24.68 29.29
N ALA A 73 -12.82 -24.03 30.44
CA ALA A 73 -12.58 -22.61 30.57
C ALA A 73 -11.11 -22.24 30.23
N ALA A 74 -10.15 -23.03 30.75
CA ALA A 74 -8.73 -22.84 30.49
C ALA A 74 -8.39 -23.08 29.00
N ASP A 75 -8.94 -24.12 28.40
CA ASP A 75 -8.71 -24.48 26.99
C ASP A 75 -9.26 -23.41 26.06
N ILE A 76 -10.47 -22.88 26.33
CA ILE A 76 -11.07 -21.78 25.57
C ILE A 76 -10.20 -20.52 25.67
N ALA A 77 -9.73 -20.16 26.88
CA ALA A 77 -8.90 -18.98 27.08
C ALA A 77 -7.58 -19.07 26.31
N ASN A 78 -6.91 -20.22 26.38
CA ASN A 78 -5.65 -20.48 25.66
C ASN A 78 -5.86 -20.47 24.14
N ASP A 79 -6.92 -21.06 23.66
CA ASP A 79 -7.25 -21.06 22.22
C ASP A 79 -7.58 -19.67 21.71
N ILE A 80 -8.29 -18.83 22.50
CA ILE A 80 -8.54 -17.44 22.13
C ILE A 80 -7.22 -16.68 22.03
N ALA A 81 -6.29 -16.88 22.95
CA ALA A 81 -4.96 -16.26 22.90
C ALA A 81 -4.18 -16.69 21.64
N ALA A 82 -4.16 -17.99 21.32
CA ALA A 82 -3.53 -18.52 20.12
C ALA A 82 -4.18 -18.01 18.84
N LEU A 83 -5.51 -17.90 18.82
CA LEU A 83 -6.25 -17.32 17.68
C LEU A 83 -5.99 -15.84 17.50
N LEU A 84 -5.81 -15.09 18.59
CA LEU A 84 -5.43 -13.68 18.55
C LEU A 84 -4.08 -13.51 17.84
N ASP A 85 -3.07 -14.25 18.25
CA ASP A 85 -1.73 -14.20 17.67
C ASP A 85 -1.76 -14.59 16.18
N SER A 86 -2.43 -15.68 15.85
CA SER A 86 -2.59 -16.14 14.47
C SER A 86 -3.31 -15.10 13.60
N THR A 87 -4.37 -14.50 14.12
CA THR A 87 -5.15 -13.49 13.38
C THR A 87 -4.35 -12.20 13.19
N LYS A 88 -3.66 -11.74 14.23
CA LYS A 88 -2.77 -10.57 14.17
C LYS A 88 -1.69 -10.76 13.10
N ASN A 89 -0.99 -11.92 13.14
CA ASN A 89 0.06 -12.24 12.17
C ASN A 89 -0.47 -12.29 10.73
N THR A 90 -1.66 -12.87 10.54
CA THR A 90 -2.32 -12.91 9.23
C THR A 90 -2.64 -11.51 8.72
N MET A 91 -3.22 -10.64 9.55
CA MET A 91 -3.54 -9.26 9.19
C MET A 91 -2.28 -8.44 8.86
N GLN A 92 -1.19 -8.61 9.62
CA GLN A 92 0.08 -7.94 9.34
C GLN A 92 0.66 -8.39 8.01
N ARG A 93 0.62 -9.69 7.73
CA ARG A 93 1.09 -10.25 6.46
C ARG A 93 0.25 -9.76 5.27
N GLU A 94 -1.06 -9.71 5.39
CA GLU A 94 -1.95 -9.20 4.36
C GLU A 94 -1.67 -7.72 4.07
N ARG A 95 -1.49 -6.89 5.10
CA ARG A 95 -1.10 -5.47 4.94
C ARG A 95 0.25 -5.32 4.26
N ALA A 96 1.25 -6.12 4.64
CA ALA A 96 2.57 -6.09 4.01
C ALA A 96 2.50 -6.48 2.52
N ILE A 97 1.72 -7.51 2.17
CA ILE A 97 1.51 -7.92 0.78
C ILE A 97 0.79 -6.83 -0.02
N GLN A 98 -0.21 -6.18 0.56
CA GLN A 98 -0.89 -5.06 -0.10
C GLN A 98 0.05 -3.87 -0.32
N GLY A 99 0.85 -3.53 0.69
CA GLY A 99 1.88 -2.49 0.57
C GLY A 99 2.90 -2.82 -0.53
N LEU A 100 3.38 -4.06 -0.58
CA LEU A 100 4.31 -4.51 -1.63
C LEU A 100 3.69 -4.35 -3.03
N LYS A 101 2.45 -4.77 -3.23
CA LYS A 101 1.76 -4.64 -4.52
C LYS A 101 1.64 -3.19 -4.99
N ILE A 102 1.39 -2.25 -4.06
CA ILE A 102 1.32 -0.82 -4.39
C ILE A 102 2.70 -0.32 -4.86
N VAL A 103 3.76 -0.66 -4.12
CA VAL A 103 5.13 -0.27 -4.48
C VAL A 103 5.57 -0.88 -5.81
N GLU A 104 5.28 -2.15 -6.07
CA GLU A 104 5.58 -2.82 -7.34
C GLU A 104 4.85 -2.15 -8.52
N ALA A 105 3.58 -1.80 -8.34
CA ALA A 105 2.81 -1.11 -9.38
C ALA A 105 3.39 0.27 -9.71
N GLU A 106 3.77 1.05 -8.69
CA GLU A 106 4.38 2.36 -8.88
C GLU A 106 5.78 2.27 -9.50
N TYR A 107 6.57 1.28 -9.08
CA TYR A 107 7.88 1.01 -9.70
C TYR A 107 7.74 0.69 -11.20
N LEU A 108 6.79 -0.16 -11.59
CA LEU A 108 6.57 -0.48 -13.00
C LEU A 108 6.10 0.73 -13.80
N LYS A 109 5.27 1.58 -13.21
CA LYS A 109 4.83 2.84 -13.82
C LYS A 109 6.01 3.76 -14.08
N LEU A 110 6.81 4.06 -13.05
CA LEU A 110 8.00 4.89 -13.16
C LEU A 110 9.02 4.34 -14.17
N LYS A 111 9.23 3.02 -14.17
CA LYS A 111 10.11 2.38 -15.15
C LYS A 111 9.63 2.61 -16.58
N ASN A 112 8.33 2.51 -16.84
CA ASN A 112 7.76 2.76 -18.16
C ASN A 112 7.85 4.24 -18.56
N GLU A 113 7.71 5.16 -17.61
CA GLU A 113 7.91 6.60 -17.83
C GLU A 113 9.37 6.90 -18.23
N ILE A 114 10.33 6.34 -17.49
CA ILE A 114 11.76 6.47 -17.83
C ILE A 114 12.05 5.95 -19.24
N LEU A 115 11.54 4.76 -19.62
CA LEU A 115 11.74 4.22 -20.96
C LEU A 115 11.18 5.14 -22.05
N LYS A 116 10.01 5.74 -21.81
CA LYS A 116 9.45 6.72 -22.76
C LYS A 116 10.30 7.98 -22.86
N MET A 117 10.83 8.48 -21.74
CA MET A 117 11.75 9.62 -21.75
C MET A 117 13.04 9.31 -22.47
N GLU A 118 13.63 8.12 -22.25
CA GLU A 118 14.83 7.66 -22.97
C GLU A 118 14.59 7.56 -24.47
N ASP A 119 13.45 7.03 -24.90
CA ASP A 119 13.09 6.97 -26.32
C ASP A 119 12.91 8.38 -26.92
N SER A 120 12.28 9.29 -26.20
CA SER A 120 12.15 10.69 -26.61
C SER A 120 13.51 11.38 -26.76
N LEU A 121 14.40 11.20 -25.78
CA LEU A 121 15.79 11.71 -25.85
C LEU A 121 16.54 11.13 -27.05
N LYS A 122 16.34 9.87 -27.36
CA LYS A 122 16.96 9.19 -28.49
C LYS A 122 16.53 9.78 -29.84
N GLU A 123 15.23 10.09 -29.96
CA GLU A 123 14.74 10.78 -31.16
C GLU A 123 15.31 12.21 -31.27
N LEU A 124 15.37 12.96 -30.19
CA LEU A 124 15.98 14.29 -30.19
C LEU A 124 17.46 14.26 -30.60
N ARG A 125 18.20 13.26 -30.10
CA ARG A 125 19.61 13.05 -30.49
C ARG A 125 19.78 12.73 -31.97
N LYS A 126 18.86 11.99 -32.59
CA LYS A 126 18.88 11.74 -34.03
C LYS A 126 18.70 13.03 -34.83
N LEU A 127 17.98 14.01 -34.31
CA LEU A 127 17.87 15.35 -34.90
C LEU A 127 19.08 16.25 -34.63
N GLY A 128 20.10 15.72 -33.91
CA GLY A 128 21.31 16.45 -33.55
C GLY A 128 21.21 17.30 -32.29
N ILE A 129 20.12 17.15 -31.54
CA ILE A 129 19.91 17.87 -30.28
C ILE A 129 20.47 17.00 -29.14
N ASN A 130 21.67 17.33 -28.69
CA ASN A 130 22.36 16.60 -27.59
C ASN A 130 22.33 17.36 -26.27
N ASP A 131 22.46 18.68 -26.35
CA ASP A 131 22.43 19.61 -25.23
C ASP A 131 21.85 20.92 -25.75
N TYR A 132 20.57 21.16 -25.44
CA TYR A 132 19.83 22.30 -25.95
C TYR A 132 20.46 23.65 -25.57
N GLU A 133 20.81 23.82 -24.29
CA GLU A 133 21.33 25.11 -23.79
C GLU A 133 22.68 25.45 -24.41
N THR A 134 23.62 24.51 -24.32
CA THR A 134 24.98 24.69 -24.88
C THR A 134 24.94 24.88 -26.39
N GLN A 135 24.11 24.15 -27.12
CA GLN A 135 23.97 24.29 -28.58
C GLN A 135 23.31 25.62 -28.96
N ALA A 136 22.29 26.06 -28.22
CA ALA A 136 21.64 27.34 -28.46
C ALA A 136 22.61 28.52 -28.27
N GLU A 137 23.41 28.51 -27.20
CA GLU A 137 24.44 29.52 -26.93
C GLU A 137 25.52 29.54 -28.03
N ALA A 138 26.03 28.38 -28.39
CA ALA A 138 27.03 28.23 -29.42
C ALA A 138 26.54 28.74 -30.78
N TYR A 139 25.31 28.35 -31.19
CA TYR A 139 24.77 28.81 -32.47
C TYR A 139 24.42 30.27 -32.47
N ASN A 140 23.92 30.87 -31.40
CA ASN A 140 23.68 32.30 -31.28
C ASN A 140 25.00 33.08 -31.41
N THR A 141 26.06 32.62 -30.74
CA THR A 141 27.39 33.23 -30.83
C THR A 141 27.95 33.16 -32.26
N GLN A 142 27.87 31.98 -32.91
CA GLN A 142 28.34 31.81 -34.29
C GLN A 142 27.49 32.64 -35.27
N HIS A 143 26.19 32.77 -35.06
CA HIS A 143 25.32 33.61 -35.88
C HIS A 143 25.74 35.09 -35.81
N ALA A 144 25.98 35.61 -34.60
CA ALA A 144 26.44 36.96 -34.41
C ALA A 144 27.82 37.23 -35.09
N ILE A 145 28.76 36.29 -35.00
CA ILE A 145 30.05 36.35 -35.71
C ILE A 145 29.86 36.36 -37.23
N ALA A 146 29.01 35.47 -37.77
CA ALA A 146 28.73 35.42 -39.23
C ALA A 146 28.15 36.74 -39.75
N LEU A 147 27.25 37.35 -39.01
CA LEU A 147 26.68 38.67 -39.34
C LEU A 147 27.77 39.77 -39.32
N SER A 148 28.63 39.78 -38.30
CA SER A 148 29.69 40.78 -38.19
C SER A 148 30.73 40.72 -39.32
N HIS A 149 30.90 39.55 -39.92
CA HIS A 149 31.82 39.34 -41.05
C HIS A 149 31.13 39.42 -42.41
N ASN A 150 29.85 39.91 -42.49
CA ASN A 150 29.06 39.95 -43.69
C ASN A 150 28.92 38.59 -44.43
N ASN A 151 29.01 37.48 -43.69
CA ASN A 151 28.84 36.13 -44.24
C ASN A 151 27.34 35.72 -44.21
N ALA A 152 26.57 36.23 -45.19
CA ALA A 152 25.14 35.98 -45.28
C ALA A 152 24.78 34.49 -45.45
N SER A 153 25.63 33.72 -46.17
CA SER A 153 25.38 32.28 -46.38
C SER A 153 25.63 31.49 -45.07
N GLY A 154 26.66 31.81 -44.33
CA GLY A 154 26.95 31.23 -43.04
C GLY A 154 25.87 31.56 -41.99
N ALA A 155 25.44 32.82 -41.93
CA ALA A 155 24.36 33.26 -41.04
C ALA A 155 23.08 32.50 -41.31
N LYS A 156 22.65 32.34 -42.56
CA LYS A 156 21.45 31.62 -42.93
C LYS A 156 21.49 30.12 -42.55
N ALA A 157 22.64 29.47 -42.76
CA ALA A 157 22.83 28.06 -42.36
C ALA A 157 22.73 27.85 -40.82
N ILE A 158 23.19 28.83 -40.04
CA ILE A 158 23.10 28.77 -38.59
C ILE A 158 21.66 29.08 -38.13
N GLU A 159 20.96 30.00 -38.79
CA GLU A 159 19.56 30.32 -38.52
C GLU A 159 18.64 29.10 -38.71
N GLU A 160 18.87 28.27 -39.76
CA GLU A 160 18.16 27.01 -39.97
C GLU A 160 18.37 26.03 -38.79
N LYS A 161 19.60 25.93 -38.31
CA LYS A 161 19.93 25.10 -37.11
C LYS A 161 19.26 25.63 -35.84
N LEU A 162 19.27 26.92 -35.62
CA LEU A 162 18.57 27.58 -34.51
C LEU A 162 17.06 27.34 -34.56
N LYS A 163 16.47 27.37 -35.79
CA LYS A 163 15.07 27.08 -35.98
C LYS A 163 14.72 25.66 -35.55
N ILE A 164 15.47 24.66 -35.97
CA ILE A 164 15.30 23.26 -35.56
C ILE A 164 15.42 23.17 -34.03
N LEU A 165 16.46 23.77 -33.47
CA LEU A 165 16.69 23.74 -32.01
C LEU A 165 15.54 24.38 -31.25
N SER A 166 15.00 25.51 -31.73
CA SER A 166 13.86 26.19 -31.07
C SER A 166 12.56 25.42 -31.20
N GLU A 167 12.34 24.71 -32.33
CA GLU A 167 11.15 23.89 -32.53
C GLU A 167 11.04 22.72 -31.56
N TYR A 168 12.18 22.10 -31.25
CA TYR A 168 12.23 20.93 -30.35
C TYR A 168 12.72 21.24 -28.94
N GLY A 169 13.13 22.47 -28.67
CA GLY A 169 13.69 22.87 -27.38
C GLY A 169 12.73 22.73 -26.20
N SER A 170 11.45 23.00 -26.41
CA SER A 170 10.40 22.81 -25.39
C SER A 170 10.25 21.34 -25.01
N SER A 171 10.41 20.44 -25.96
CA SER A 171 10.37 19.00 -25.70
C SER A 171 11.60 18.51 -24.93
N TYR A 172 12.78 19.09 -25.19
CA TYR A 172 14.01 18.75 -24.47
C TYR A 172 13.97 19.19 -23.01
N VAL A 173 13.48 20.39 -22.73
CA VAL A 173 13.40 20.95 -21.36
C VAL A 173 12.32 20.26 -20.51
N SER A 174 11.34 19.62 -21.15
CA SER A 174 10.23 18.92 -20.46
C SER A 174 10.53 17.44 -20.13
N ILE A 175 11.66 16.89 -20.58
CA ILE A 175 12.13 15.53 -20.31
C ILE A 175 13.07 15.51 -19.12
#